data_5ca86fa546ee0c93bc047f532d033d57
#
_entry.id   5ca86fa546ee0c93bc047f532d033d57
#
_cell.length_a   1.000
_cell.length_b   1.000
_cell.length_c   1.000
_cell.angle_alpha   90.00
_cell.angle_beta   90.00
_cell.angle_gamma   90.00
#
_symmetry.space_group_name_H-M   'P 1'
#
loop_
_entity.id
_entity.type
_entity.pdbx_description
1 polymer ?
#
loop_
_entity_poly.entity_id
_entity_poly.type
_entity_poly.pdbx_seq_one_letter_code
_entity_poly.pdbx_strand_id
1 'polypeptide(L)'
;VTIKKVAVNNNKKALEIETSKGKLSLPFANLRVVPTSENPVEEIYVDAELGRKALTYRLVSGAEDSVPLDAFLDYNRDPDYLRKMTLYSLTLKALELVKRSSLSKREIARKLKTSPAQLYRLLDPANYRKSVDQMMRLAASLGYEVNFTLKRAKEPTMKIGGLRH
;
A
#
# COMPACT_ATOMS: atom_id res chain seq x y z
N VAL A 1 11.22 -4.43 -1.86
CA VAL A 1 11.16 -3.84 -3.21
C VAL A 1 11.58 -2.39 -3.14
N THR A 2 12.43 -1.97 -4.05
CA THR A 2 12.91 -0.57 -4.19
C THR A 2 12.84 -0.14 -5.65
N ILE A 3 12.83 1.16 -5.89
CA ILE A 3 12.87 1.72 -7.22
C ILE A 3 14.32 1.70 -7.73
N LYS A 4 14.55 1.08 -8.87
CA LYS A 4 15.86 1.03 -9.53
C LYS A 4 16.06 2.22 -10.47
N LYS A 5 15.04 2.51 -11.27
CA LYS A 5 15.04 3.58 -12.27
C LYS A 5 13.68 4.25 -12.34
N VAL A 6 13.68 5.49 -12.80
CA VAL A 6 12.47 6.28 -13.06
C VAL A 6 12.54 6.88 -14.46
N ALA A 7 11.39 7.05 -15.07
CA ALA A 7 11.25 7.69 -16.36
C ALA A 7 9.89 8.39 -16.49
N VAL A 8 9.83 9.38 -17.38
CA VAL A 8 8.58 10.02 -17.77
C VAL A 8 8.20 9.52 -19.15
N ASN A 9 6.99 8.97 -19.27
CA ASN A 9 6.45 8.55 -20.56
C ASN A 9 5.37 9.55 -21.00
N ASN A 10 5.77 10.54 -21.78
CA ASN A 10 4.87 11.59 -22.24
C ASN A 10 3.83 11.09 -23.25
N ASN A 11 4.12 10.00 -23.99
CA ASN A 11 3.16 9.42 -24.93
C ASN A 11 2.01 8.74 -24.18
N LYS A 12 2.32 8.00 -23.13
CA LYS A 12 1.33 7.35 -22.26
C LYS A 12 0.80 8.25 -21.16
N LYS A 13 1.37 9.44 -20.99
CA LYS A 13 1.06 10.37 -19.90
C LYS A 13 1.13 9.68 -18.54
N ALA A 14 2.27 9.06 -18.26
CA ALA A 14 2.52 8.30 -17.06
C ALA A 14 3.95 8.50 -16.55
N LEU A 15 4.13 8.38 -15.24
CA LEU A 15 5.42 8.11 -14.64
C LEU A 15 5.67 6.62 -14.68
N GLU A 16 6.89 6.20 -14.95
CA GLU A 16 7.29 4.81 -15.00
C GLU A 16 8.45 4.56 -14.03
N ILE A 17 8.38 3.45 -13.34
CA ILE A 17 9.46 2.98 -12.48
C ILE A 17 9.87 1.57 -12.86
N GLU A 18 11.12 1.25 -12.62
CA GLU A 18 11.66 -0.10 -12.72
C GLU A 18 12.00 -0.60 -11.33
N THR A 19 11.51 -1.79 -10.98
CA THR A 19 11.73 -2.46 -9.70
C THR A 19 12.22 -3.88 -9.93
N SER A 20 12.53 -4.62 -8.85
CA SER A 20 12.79 -6.07 -8.95
C SER A 20 11.58 -6.88 -9.44
N LYS A 21 10.39 -6.32 -9.36
CA LYS A 21 9.13 -6.93 -9.85
C LYS A 21 8.80 -6.53 -11.29
N GLY A 22 9.67 -5.81 -11.97
CA GLY A 22 9.46 -5.32 -13.32
C GLY A 22 9.09 -3.84 -13.38
N LYS A 23 8.57 -3.44 -14.53
CA LYS A 23 8.15 -2.06 -14.78
C LYS A 23 6.73 -1.81 -14.30
N LEU A 24 6.53 -0.69 -13.61
CA LEU A 24 5.23 -0.24 -13.13
C LEU A 24 4.98 1.17 -13.63
N SER A 25 3.73 1.48 -13.95
CA SER A 25 3.31 2.79 -14.43
C SER A 25 2.29 3.41 -13.50
N LEU A 26 2.32 4.72 -13.39
CA LEU A 26 1.29 5.51 -12.71
C LEU A 26 0.88 6.68 -13.61
N PRO A 27 -0.38 6.74 -14.08
CA PRO A 27 -0.83 7.82 -14.95
C PRO A 27 -0.73 9.19 -14.29
N PHE A 28 -0.45 10.22 -15.07
CA PHE A 28 -0.43 11.60 -14.59
C PHE A 28 -1.73 12.02 -13.90
N ALA A 29 -2.86 11.50 -14.38
CA ALA A 29 -4.16 11.78 -13.79
C ALA A 29 -4.31 11.33 -12.32
N ASN A 30 -3.47 10.39 -11.87
CA ASN A 30 -3.44 9.91 -10.49
C ASN A 30 -2.46 10.68 -9.59
N LEU A 31 -1.74 11.64 -10.14
CA LEU A 31 -0.80 12.47 -9.41
C LEU A 31 -1.50 13.67 -8.77
N ARG A 32 -1.00 14.10 -7.63
CA ARG A 32 -1.49 15.31 -6.98
C ARG A 32 -1.10 16.58 -7.76
N VAL A 33 0.14 16.63 -8.22
CA VAL A 33 0.66 17.69 -9.11
C VAL A 33 0.68 17.12 -10.52
N VAL A 34 -0.31 17.48 -11.32
CA VAL A 34 -0.55 16.86 -12.63
C VAL A 34 0.26 17.58 -13.71
N PRO A 35 1.19 16.89 -14.40
CA PRO A 35 1.87 17.43 -15.57
C PRO A 35 0.89 17.69 -16.72
N THR A 36 1.16 18.72 -17.48
CA THR A 36 0.42 19.06 -18.71
C THR A 36 1.40 19.31 -19.86
N SER A 37 0.91 19.41 -21.08
CA SER A 37 1.76 19.74 -22.23
C SER A 37 2.43 21.13 -22.10
N GLU A 38 1.79 22.04 -21.39
CA GLU A 38 2.30 23.42 -21.15
C GLU A 38 3.16 23.50 -19.90
N ASN A 39 3.03 22.52 -19.00
CA ASN A 39 3.80 22.43 -17.77
C ASN A 39 4.28 20.97 -17.55
N PRO A 40 5.21 20.50 -18.39
CA PRO A 40 5.69 19.13 -18.33
C PRO A 40 6.63 18.89 -17.15
N VAL A 41 6.93 17.63 -16.92
CA VAL A 41 7.97 17.22 -15.97
C VAL A 41 9.33 17.69 -16.50
N GLU A 42 10.03 18.49 -15.71
CA GLU A 42 11.39 18.96 -16.01
C GLU A 42 12.44 18.03 -15.42
N GLU A 43 12.20 17.52 -14.21
CA GLU A 43 13.13 16.69 -13.48
C GLU A 43 12.40 15.57 -12.78
N ILE A 44 12.99 14.37 -12.80
CA ILE A 44 12.52 13.20 -12.07
C ILE A 44 13.73 12.42 -11.56
N TYR A 45 13.67 11.98 -10.30
CA TYR A 45 14.73 11.17 -9.70
C TYR A 45 14.20 10.25 -8.61
N VAL A 46 14.95 9.18 -8.33
CA VAL A 46 14.69 8.28 -7.21
C VAL A 46 15.17 8.95 -5.92
N ASP A 47 14.33 8.99 -4.93
CA ASP A 47 14.68 9.56 -3.64
C ASP A 47 15.54 8.58 -2.84
N ALA A 48 16.85 8.84 -2.81
CA ALA A 48 17.81 8.01 -2.07
C ALA A 48 17.66 8.17 -0.55
N GLU A 49 17.27 9.36 -0.07
CA GLU A 49 17.09 9.65 1.35
C GLU A 49 15.91 8.86 1.94
N LEU A 50 14.90 8.58 1.12
CA LEU A 50 13.77 7.72 1.48
C LEU A 50 14.02 6.23 1.16
N GLY A 51 15.28 5.80 1.13
CA GLY A 51 15.65 4.40 0.91
C GLY A 51 15.21 3.84 -0.45
N ARG A 52 15.12 4.69 -1.46
CA ARG A 52 14.61 4.36 -2.80
C ARG A 52 13.17 3.83 -2.80
N LYS A 53 12.36 4.29 -1.86
CA LYS A 53 10.94 3.95 -1.72
C LYS A 53 10.00 5.02 -2.28
N ALA A 54 10.55 6.08 -2.85
CA ALA A 54 9.81 7.15 -3.48
C ALA A 54 10.59 7.70 -4.68
N LEU A 55 9.88 8.35 -5.58
CA LEU A 55 10.45 9.23 -6.58
C LEU A 55 9.97 10.65 -6.32
N THR A 56 10.76 11.60 -6.75
CA THR A 56 10.40 13.04 -6.75
C THR A 56 10.44 13.55 -8.17
N TYR A 57 9.47 14.36 -8.56
CA TYR A 57 9.41 15.02 -9.85
C TYR A 57 9.07 16.48 -9.68
N ARG A 58 9.59 17.30 -10.57
CA ARG A 58 9.36 18.73 -10.63
C ARG A 58 8.90 19.12 -12.02
N LEU A 59 7.89 19.96 -12.08
CA LEU A 59 7.40 20.53 -13.32
C LEU A 59 8.21 21.79 -13.70
N VAL A 60 8.12 22.20 -14.95
CA VAL A 60 8.76 23.44 -15.45
C VAL A 60 8.36 24.65 -14.62
N SER A 61 7.14 24.72 -14.12
CA SER A 61 6.66 25.79 -13.23
C SER A 61 7.34 25.83 -11.86
N GLY A 62 8.10 24.81 -11.49
CA GLY A 62 8.68 24.64 -10.17
C GLY A 62 7.79 23.85 -9.19
N ALA A 63 6.55 23.53 -9.56
CA ALA A 63 5.71 22.66 -8.74
C ALA A 63 6.35 21.27 -8.61
N GLU A 64 6.43 20.76 -7.40
CA GLU A 64 7.13 19.52 -7.06
C GLU A 64 6.25 18.61 -6.20
N ASP A 65 6.38 17.31 -6.38
CA ASP A 65 5.76 16.31 -5.52
C ASP A 65 6.60 15.04 -5.47
N SER A 66 6.41 14.30 -4.38
CA SER A 66 7.01 12.98 -4.19
C SER A 66 5.94 11.92 -4.25
N VAL A 67 6.23 10.84 -4.98
CA VAL A 67 5.31 9.71 -5.16
C VAL A 67 5.92 8.48 -4.51
N PRO A 68 5.28 7.89 -3.50
CA PRO A 68 5.78 6.69 -2.89
C PRO A 68 5.63 5.48 -3.81
N LEU A 69 6.53 4.50 -3.67
CA LEU A 69 6.45 3.23 -4.38
C LEU A 69 5.09 2.54 -4.18
N ASP A 70 4.51 2.69 -2.99
CA ASP A 70 3.21 2.12 -2.64
C ASP A 70 2.09 2.56 -3.59
N ALA A 71 2.13 3.79 -4.08
CA ALA A 71 1.15 4.27 -5.04
C ALA A 71 1.20 3.51 -6.38
N PHE A 72 2.40 3.13 -6.82
CA PHE A 72 2.58 2.29 -8.01
C PHE A 72 2.10 0.87 -7.78
N LEU A 73 2.42 0.29 -6.62
CA LEU A 73 2.02 -1.09 -6.28
C LEU A 73 0.49 -1.20 -6.13
N ASP A 74 -0.13 -0.23 -5.51
CA ASP A 74 -1.59 -0.18 -5.36
C ASP A 74 -2.29 -0.02 -6.72
N TYR A 75 -1.87 0.95 -7.52
CA TYR A 75 -2.44 1.17 -8.85
C TYR A 75 -2.31 -0.06 -9.75
N ASN A 76 -1.15 -0.72 -9.74
CA ASN A 76 -0.88 -1.90 -10.56
C ASN A 76 -1.39 -3.21 -9.92
N ARG A 77 -2.08 -3.15 -8.78
CA ARG A 77 -2.67 -4.31 -8.10
C ARG A 77 -1.66 -5.41 -7.79
N ASP A 78 -0.48 -5.04 -7.30
CA ASP A 78 0.53 -6.02 -6.88
C ASP A 78 -0.02 -6.95 -5.79
N PRO A 79 -0.08 -8.28 -6.01
CA PRO A 79 -0.73 -9.19 -5.08
C PRO A 79 -0.06 -9.24 -3.70
N ASP A 80 1.25 -9.15 -3.63
CA ASP A 80 1.98 -9.17 -2.36
C ASP A 80 1.73 -7.88 -1.56
N TYR A 81 1.74 -6.75 -2.23
CA TYR A 81 1.37 -5.47 -1.62
C TYR A 81 -0.06 -5.50 -1.07
N LEU A 82 -1.02 -5.97 -1.86
CA LEU A 82 -2.42 -6.05 -1.43
C LEU A 82 -2.60 -7.00 -0.25
N ARG A 83 -1.90 -8.14 -0.24
CA ARG A 83 -1.87 -9.05 0.89
C ARG A 83 -1.38 -8.37 2.16
N LYS A 84 -0.27 -7.65 2.08
CA LYS A 84 0.29 -6.89 3.21
C LYS A 84 -0.67 -5.83 3.73
N MET A 85 -1.36 -5.12 2.84
CA MET A 85 -2.36 -4.12 3.23
C MET A 85 -3.54 -4.77 3.95
N THR A 86 -3.99 -5.94 3.51
CA THR A 86 -5.05 -6.70 4.19
C THR A 86 -4.62 -7.11 5.60
N LEU A 87 -3.41 -7.65 5.75
CA LEU A 87 -2.87 -8.03 7.07
C LEU A 87 -2.70 -6.83 7.98
N TYR A 88 -2.23 -5.72 7.46
CA TYR A 88 -2.10 -4.48 8.20
C TYR A 88 -3.46 -4.00 8.75
N SER A 89 -4.47 -3.94 7.89
CA SER A 89 -5.83 -3.54 8.29
C SER A 89 -6.44 -4.48 9.32
N LEU A 90 -6.28 -5.79 9.15
CA LEU A 90 -6.72 -6.77 10.14
C LEU A 90 -6.01 -6.60 11.47
N THR A 91 -4.71 -6.31 11.45
CA THR A 91 -3.93 -6.10 12.67
C THR A 91 -4.40 -4.87 13.44
N LEU A 92 -4.68 -3.76 12.75
CA LEU A 92 -5.21 -2.56 13.40
C LEU A 92 -6.57 -2.82 14.05
N LYS A 93 -7.45 -3.55 13.38
CA LYS A 93 -8.73 -3.98 13.94
C LYS A 93 -8.56 -4.90 15.15
N ALA A 94 -7.65 -5.87 15.06
CA ALA A 94 -7.35 -6.75 16.18
C ALA A 94 -6.82 -5.99 17.40
N LEU A 95 -5.96 -4.99 17.20
CA LEU A 95 -5.48 -4.13 18.27
C LEU A 95 -6.61 -3.38 18.98
N GLU A 96 -7.60 -2.88 18.23
CA GLU A 96 -8.79 -2.25 18.82
C GLU A 96 -9.60 -3.25 19.64
N LEU A 97 -9.81 -4.47 19.13
CA LEU A 97 -10.55 -5.52 19.84
C LEU A 97 -9.85 -5.94 21.14
N VAL A 98 -8.53 -6.04 21.12
CA VAL A 98 -7.73 -6.33 22.32
C VAL A 98 -7.88 -5.22 23.35
N LYS A 99 -7.87 -3.94 22.94
CA LYS A 99 -8.09 -2.81 23.86
C LYS A 99 -9.47 -2.81 24.50
N ARG A 100 -10.48 -3.24 23.77
CA ARG A 100 -11.87 -3.32 24.27
C ARG A 100 -12.14 -4.58 25.10
N SER A 101 -11.30 -5.57 25.00
CA SER A 101 -11.46 -6.83 25.72
C SER A 101 -11.17 -6.66 27.20
N SER A 102 -11.96 -7.32 28.05
CA SER A 102 -11.69 -7.47 29.48
C SER A 102 -10.57 -8.48 29.77
N LEU A 103 -10.18 -9.27 28.79
CA LEU A 103 -9.14 -10.28 28.93
C LEU A 103 -7.75 -9.64 28.89
N SER A 104 -6.84 -10.12 29.73
CA SER A 104 -5.43 -9.78 29.62
C SER A 104 -4.81 -10.45 28.38
N LYS A 105 -3.70 -9.90 27.90
CA LYS A 105 -2.96 -10.51 26.78
C LYS A 105 -2.52 -11.94 27.08
N ARG A 106 -2.19 -12.23 28.33
CA ARG A 106 -1.85 -13.59 28.77
C ARG A 106 -3.05 -14.55 28.66
N GLU A 107 -4.24 -14.11 29.03
CA GLU A 107 -5.47 -14.88 28.89
C GLU A 107 -5.85 -15.12 27.43
N ILE A 108 -5.68 -14.09 26.59
CA ILE A 108 -5.89 -14.21 25.13
C ILE A 108 -4.92 -15.24 24.53
N ALA A 109 -3.64 -15.15 24.88
CA ALA A 109 -2.63 -16.12 24.44
C ALA A 109 -2.99 -17.55 24.87
N ARG A 110 -3.50 -17.72 26.07
CA ARG A 110 -3.96 -19.02 26.58
C ARG A 110 -5.15 -19.56 25.77
N LYS A 111 -6.13 -18.72 25.46
CA LYS A 111 -7.27 -19.10 24.60
C LYS A 111 -6.84 -19.48 23.19
N LEU A 112 -5.84 -18.81 22.64
CA LEU A 112 -5.23 -19.12 21.36
C LEU A 112 -4.31 -20.34 21.39
N LYS A 113 -4.05 -20.90 22.59
CA LYS A 113 -3.07 -21.98 22.79
C LYS A 113 -1.69 -21.61 22.24
N THR A 114 -1.27 -20.38 22.51
CA THR A 114 0.01 -19.84 22.06
C THR A 114 0.72 -19.11 23.20
N SER A 115 1.97 -18.69 22.95
CA SER A 115 2.73 -17.91 23.92
C SER A 115 2.39 -16.41 23.84
N PRO A 116 2.59 -15.64 24.92
CA PRO A 116 2.48 -14.18 24.85
C PRO A 116 3.37 -13.56 23.78
N ALA A 117 4.58 -14.10 23.57
CA ALA A 117 5.49 -13.64 22.52
C ALA A 117 4.89 -13.78 21.12
N GLN A 118 4.22 -14.90 20.83
CA GLN A 118 3.52 -15.10 19.56
C GLN A 118 2.32 -14.16 19.41
N LEU A 119 1.59 -13.90 20.48
CA LEU A 119 0.50 -12.93 20.45
C LEU A 119 1.02 -11.52 20.09
N TYR A 120 2.13 -11.09 20.67
CA TYR A 120 2.73 -9.81 20.32
C TYR A 120 3.14 -9.74 18.85
N ARG A 121 3.64 -10.83 18.28
CA ARG A 121 3.96 -10.91 16.85
C ARG A 121 2.71 -10.78 15.97
N LEU A 122 1.59 -11.40 16.37
CA LEU A 122 0.32 -11.27 15.65
C LEU A 122 -0.23 -9.85 15.70
N LEU A 123 0.01 -9.13 16.80
CA LEU A 123 -0.44 -7.76 17.01
C LEU A 123 0.52 -6.69 16.47
N ASP A 124 1.66 -7.08 15.94
CA ASP A 124 2.62 -6.16 15.32
C ASP A 124 2.21 -5.83 13.88
N PRO A 125 1.80 -4.58 13.60
CA PRO A 125 1.41 -4.18 12.25
C PRO A 125 2.52 -4.32 11.21
N ALA A 126 3.80 -4.26 11.62
CA ALA A 126 4.95 -4.41 10.75
C ALA A 126 5.30 -5.87 10.43
N ASN A 127 4.69 -6.83 11.12
CA ASN A 127 4.91 -8.24 10.88
C ASN A 127 3.98 -8.77 9.78
N TYR A 128 4.51 -9.02 8.59
CA TYR A 128 3.78 -9.58 7.44
C TYR A 128 4.00 -11.08 7.24
N ARG A 129 4.70 -11.75 8.14
CA ARG A 129 4.91 -13.21 8.12
C ARG A 129 3.75 -14.01 8.69
N LYS A 130 2.86 -13.34 9.40
CA LYS A 130 1.62 -13.94 9.89
C LYS A 130 0.64 -14.19 8.75
N SER A 131 -0.33 -15.08 9.00
CA SER A 131 -1.38 -15.43 8.04
C SER A 131 -2.73 -14.81 8.42
N VAL A 132 -3.62 -14.71 7.44
CA VAL A 132 -5.02 -14.32 7.67
C VAL A 132 -5.69 -15.34 8.61
N ASP A 133 -5.40 -16.63 8.47
CA ASP A 133 -5.92 -17.69 9.37
C ASP A 133 -5.56 -17.42 10.83
N GLN A 134 -4.32 -17.04 11.11
CA GLN A 134 -3.90 -16.69 12.48
C GLN A 134 -4.67 -15.48 13.03
N MET A 135 -4.94 -14.48 12.20
CA MET A 135 -5.72 -13.31 12.58
C MET A 135 -7.19 -13.64 12.81
N MET A 136 -7.76 -14.57 12.05
CA MET A 136 -9.13 -15.06 12.25
C MET A 136 -9.25 -15.80 13.58
N ARG A 137 -8.28 -16.63 13.93
CA ARG A 137 -8.25 -17.34 15.23
C ARG A 137 -8.16 -16.36 16.40
N LEU A 138 -7.37 -15.31 16.25
CA LEU A 138 -7.27 -14.24 17.25
C LEU A 138 -8.64 -13.55 17.44
N ALA A 139 -9.31 -13.18 16.39
CA ALA A 139 -10.62 -12.56 16.44
C ALA A 139 -11.65 -13.49 17.11
N ALA A 140 -11.64 -14.77 16.75
CA ALA A 140 -12.52 -15.78 17.35
C ALA A 140 -12.27 -15.94 18.86
N SER A 141 -11.01 -15.91 19.31
CA SER A 141 -10.67 -15.97 20.73
C SER A 141 -11.20 -14.78 21.54
N LEU A 142 -11.44 -13.65 20.87
CA LEU A 142 -12.01 -12.43 21.45
C LEU A 142 -13.54 -12.37 21.33
N GLY A 143 -14.18 -13.41 20.78
CA GLY A 143 -15.63 -13.48 20.60
C GLY A 143 -16.15 -12.85 19.31
N TYR A 144 -15.30 -12.64 18.32
CA TYR A 144 -15.67 -12.04 17.05
C TYR A 144 -15.61 -13.04 15.90
N GLU A 145 -16.47 -12.85 14.94
CA GLU A 145 -16.52 -13.60 13.69
C GLU A 145 -15.94 -12.76 12.56
N VAL A 146 -15.13 -13.36 11.68
CA VAL A 146 -14.59 -12.71 10.51
C VAL A 146 -15.36 -13.15 9.28
N ASN A 147 -15.97 -12.20 8.60
CA ASN A 147 -16.69 -12.42 7.36
C ASN A 147 -15.93 -11.80 6.19
N PHE A 148 -15.88 -12.52 5.06
CA PHE A 148 -15.25 -12.04 3.84
C PHE A 148 -16.30 -11.69 2.80
N THR A 149 -16.07 -10.57 2.13
CA THR A 149 -16.82 -10.21 0.93
C THR A 149 -15.84 -10.11 -0.24
N LEU A 150 -16.09 -10.92 -1.27
CA LEU A 150 -15.37 -10.83 -2.53
C LEU A 150 -16.21 -10.03 -3.52
N LYS A 151 -15.65 -8.94 -3.99
CA LYS A 151 -16.28 -8.12 -5.03
C LYS A 151 -15.26 -7.79 -6.11
N ARG A 152 -15.73 -7.58 -7.33
CA ARG A 152 -14.86 -7.16 -8.41
C ARG A 152 -14.15 -5.87 -8.02
N ALA A 153 -12.81 -5.84 -8.14
CA ALA A 153 -12.06 -4.62 -7.92
C ALA A 153 -12.49 -3.57 -8.96
N LYS A 154 -12.59 -2.30 -8.51
CA LYS A 154 -12.75 -1.20 -9.46
C LYS A 154 -11.49 -1.17 -10.32
N GLU A 155 -11.66 -1.20 -11.64
CA GLU A 155 -10.55 -0.88 -12.53
C GLU A 155 -10.08 0.53 -12.20
N PRO A 156 -8.75 0.78 -12.24
CA PRO A 156 -8.24 2.13 -12.09
C PRO A 156 -8.96 2.98 -13.13
N THR A 157 -9.79 3.89 -12.70
CA THR A 157 -10.44 4.83 -13.61
C THR A 157 -9.33 5.69 -14.21
N MET A 158 -8.90 5.38 -15.43
CA MET A 158 -8.27 6.39 -16.25
C MET A 158 -9.31 7.50 -16.38
N LYS A 159 -9.12 8.58 -15.64
CA LYS A 159 -9.72 9.85 -16.04
C LYS A 159 -9.00 10.21 -17.34
N ILE A 160 -9.55 9.76 -18.45
CA ILE A 160 -9.22 10.34 -19.76
C ILE A 160 -9.66 11.78 -19.59
N GLY A 161 -8.69 12.66 -19.38
CA GLY A 161 -8.91 14.09 -19.45
C GLY A 161 -9.61 14.33 -20.78
N GLY A 162 -10.84 14.83 -20.72
CA GLY A 162 -11.70 14.91 -21.89
C GLY A 162 -10.98 15.56 -23.05
N LEU A 163 -10.78 14.80 -24.10
CA LEU A 163 -10.74 15.34 -25.46
C LEU A 163 -12.13 15.92 -25.73
N ARG A 164 -12.31 17.17 -25.35
CA ARG A 164 -13.37 17.96 -25.95
C ARG A 164 -12.90 18.26 -27.36
N HIS A 165 -13.56 17.63 -28.32
CA HIS A 165 -13.57 18.12 -29.68
C HIS A 165 -14.24 19.49 -29.75
#